data_4b4652d71e69145c4702dae58296a63e
#
_entry.id   4b4652d71e69145c4702dae58296a63e
#
_cell.length_a   1.000
_cell.length_b   1.000
_cell.length_c   1.000
_cell.angle_alpha   90.00
_cell.angle_beta   90.00
_cell.angle_gamma   90.00
#
_symmetry.space_group_name_H-M   'P 1'
#
loop_
_entity.id
_entity.type
_entity.pdbx_description
1 polymer ?
#
loop_
_entity_poly.entity_id
_entity_poly.type
_entity_poly.pdbx_seq_one_letter_code
_entity_poly.pdbx_strand_id
1 'polypeptide(L)'
;MNLAAGLATEGRKVLLVDADPQGNATSGSGILRSNTRKSLYDALISGIPVKDLVLPTEIDKLWVLPSDKNLAGAEVELVETEDRNRALKKLLDDIREYFHYIIIDCPPSLGILTVNGLTAADSLLVPIQCEYYALEGVTELFDTLARLRRELNPSLTIEGLLLTMFDERTNLSMAVAKDLRDFYGSQVLETVIPRNVRLAEAPSFGKPIILYDARSRGAESYMQLAKELINHG
;
A
#
# COMPACT_ATOMS: atom_id res chain seq x y z
N MET A 1 -4.16 -3.62 0.15
CA MET A 1 -5.25 -4.52 0.59
C MET A 1 -4.79 -5.98 0.75
N ASN A 2 -4.49 -6.75 -0.31
CA ASN A 2 -4.19 -8.20 -0.22
C ASN A 2 -2.97 -8.54 0.65
N LEU A 3 -1.90 -7.74 0.61
CA LEU A 3 -0.76 -7.90 1.51
C LEU A 3 -1.16 -7.71 2.98
N ALA A 4 -1.94 -6.67 3.29
CA ALA A 4 -2.42 -6.43 4.64
C ALA A 4 -3.24 -7.61 5.18
N ALA A 5 -4.11 -8.18 4.32
CA ALA A 5 -4.87 -9.38 4.63
C ALA A 5 -3.97 -10.60 4.86
N GLY A 6 -2.92 -10.79 4.05
CA GLY A 6 -1.93 -11.86 4.23
C GLY A 6 -1.18 -11.75 5.56
N LEU A 7 -0.67 -10.56 5.89
CA LEU A 7 0.03 -10.29 7.16
C LEU A 7 -0.88 -10.54 8.38
N ALA A 8 -2.14 -10.13 8.31
CA ALA A 8 -3.11 -10.38 9.38
C ALA A 8 -3.40 -11.88 9.55
N THR A 9 -3.53 -12.62 8.45
CA THR A 9 -3.70 -14.09 8.46
C THR A 9 -2.49 -14.81 9.07
N GLU A 10 -1.27 -14.27 8.90
CA GLU A 10 -0.04 -14.74 9.58
C GLU A 10 0.05 -14.25 11.04
N GLY A 11 -1.05 -13.73 11.59
CA GLY A 11 -1.18 -13.40 13.02
C GLY A 11 -0.66 -12.00 13.42
N ARG A 12 -0.26 -11.16 12.47
CA ARG A 12 0.19 -9.79 12.73
C ARG A 12 -1.00 -8.83 12.90
N LYS A 13 -0.87 -7.87 13.82
CA LYS A 13 -1.83 -6.76 13.93
C LYS A 13 -1.51 -5.76 12.83
N VAL A 14 -2.45 -5.52 11.92
CA VAL A 14 -2.23 -4.71 10.71
C VAL A 14 -3.27 -3.60 10.63
N LEU A 15 -2.82 -2.37 10.41
CA LEU A 15 -3.65 -1.27 9.97
C LEU A 15 -3.40 -1.02 8.49
N LEU A 16 -4.46 -1.05 7.69
CA LEU A 16 -4.45 -0.58 6.31
C LEU A 16 -4.98 0.85 6.28
N VAL A 17 -4.11 1.79 5.90
CA VAL A 17 -4.46 3.20 5.69
C VAL A 17 -4.71 3.41 4.21
N ASP A 18 -5.93 3.73 3.84
CA ASP A 18 -6.29 4.05 2.46
C ASP A 18 -6.08 5.56 2.25
N ALA A 19 -4.97 5.93 1.61
CA ALA A 19 -4.63 7.32 1.30
C ALA A 19 -4.97 7.72 -0.15
N ASP A 20 -5.72 6.87 -0.88
CA ASP A 20 -6.21 7.16 -2.21
C ASP A 20 -7.67 7.67 -2.14
N PRO A 21 -8.00 8.86 -2.68
CA PRO A 21 -9.37 9.37 -2.78
C PRO A 21 -10.34 8.42 -3.49
N GLN A 22 -9.84 7.52 -4.33
CA GLN A 22 -10.67 6.47 -4.96
C GLN A 22 -11.22 5.46 -3.96
N GLY A 23 -10.58 5.27 -2.79
CA GLY A 23 -11.05 4.39 -1.71
C GLY A 23 -11.12 2.91 -2.11
N ASN A 24 -10.20 2.46 -2.98
CA ASN A 24 -10.20 1.09 -3.48
C ASN A 24 -9.76 0.08 -2.41
N ALA A 25 -8.81 0.44 -1.56
CA ALA A 25 -8.39 -0.39 -0.44
C ALA A 25 -9.51 -0.51 0.61
N THR A 26 -10.23 0.57 0.86
CA THR A 26 -11.42 0.61 1.75
C THR A 26 -12.51 -0.34 1.26
N SER A 27 -12.98 -0.13 0.03
CA SER A 27 -14.06 -0.94 -0.54
C SER A 27 -13.68 -2.40 -0.72
N GLY A 28 -12.45 -2.66 -1.16
CA GLY A 28 -11.92 -4.01 -1.33
C GLY A 28 -11.65 -4.76 -0.02
N SER A 29 -11.67 -4.07 1.11
CA SER A 29 -11.61 -4.66 2.46
C SER A 29 -12.99 -4.90 3.08
N GLY A 30 -14.07 -4.76 2.31
CA GLY A 30 -15.45 -4.98 2.77
C GLY A 30 -16.09 -3.79 3.47
N ILE A 31 -15.41 -2.65 3.54
CA ILE A 31 -15.96 -1.44 4.14
C ILE A 31 -16.83 -0.71 3.11
N LEU A 32 -18.15 -0.72 3.32
CA LEU A 32 -19.08 -0.02 2.45
C LEU A 32 -18.97 1.49 2.66
N ARG A 33 -18.83 2.25 1.59
CA ARG A 33 -18.78 3.73 1.63
C ARG A 33 -20.01 4.36 2.30
N SER A 34 -21.18 3.71 2.20
CA SER A 34 -22.41 4.14 2.89
C SER A 34 -22.32 4.05 4.42
N ASN A 35 -21.46 3.19 4.94
CA ASN A 35 -21.26 2.97 6.36
C ASN A 35 -20.13 3.82 6.94
N THR A 36 -19.34 4.46 6.07
CA THR A 36 -18.20 5.30 6.45
C THR A 36 -18.69 6.73 6.59
N ARG A 37 -19.01 7.14 7.83
CA ARG A 37 -19.45 8.52 8.13
C ARG A 37 -18.28 9.51 8.17
N LYS A 38 -17.08 9.01 8.42
CA LYS A 38 -15.84 9.76 8.59
C LYS A 38 -14.69 8.94 8.03
N SER A 39 -13.64 9.62 7.55
CA SER A 39 -12.54 9.01 6.83
C SER A 39 -11.19 9.65 7.22
N LEU A 40 -10.12 9.24 6.56
CA LEU A 40 -8.80 9.86 6.68
C LEU A 40 -8.85 11.38 6.42
N TYR A 41 -9.75 11.85 5.53
CA TYR A 41 -9.97 13.28 5.30
C TYR A 41 -10.31 14.02 6.61
N ASP A 42 -11.23 13.47 7.41
CA ASP A 42 -11.65 14.08 8.67
C ASP A 42 -10.52 14.14 9.70
N ALA A 43 -9.63 13.14 9.71
CA ALA A 43 -8.45 13.18 10.56
C ALA A 43 -7.48 14.29 10.12
N LEU A 44 -7.20 14.38 8.80
CA LEU A 44 -6.22 15.32 8.25
C LEU A 44 -6.68 16.77 8.36
N ILE A 45 -7.97 17.04 8.13
CA ILE A 45 -8.51 18.41 7.99
C ILE A 45 -9.30 18.84 9.22
N SER A 46 -10.13 17.95 9.77
CA SER A 46 -11.02 18.30 10.90
C SER A 46 -10.43 17.93 12.26
N GLY A 47 -9.23 17.33 12.32
CA GLY A 47 -8.54 16.99 13.56
C GLY A 47 -9.23 15.89 14.38
N ILE A 48 -10.01 15.02 13.73
CA ILE A 48 -10.64 13.90 14.42
C ILE A 48 -9.58 12.86 14.77
N PRO A 49 -9.50 12.37 16.01
CA PRO A 49 -8.53 11.37 16.39
C PRO A 49 -8.63 10.10 15.54
N VAL A 50 -7.50 9.63 15.00
CA VAL A 50 -7.44 8.46 14.10
C VAL A 50 -8.05 7.23 14.73
N LYS A 51 -7.88 7.02 16.05
CA LYS A 51 -8.45 5.90 16.80
C LYS A 51 -9.99 5.80 16.69
N ASP A 52 -10.67 6.93 16.47
CA ASP A 52 -12.12 6.99 16.35
C ASP A 52 -12.61 6.70 14.92
N LEU A 53 -11.67 6.57 13.98
CA LEU A 53 -11.92 6.36 12.55
C LEU A 53 -11.53 4.96 12.06
N VAL A 54 -10.69 4.26 12.83
CA VAL A 54 -10.22 2.91 12.49
C VAL A 54 -11.36 1.91 12.63
N LEU A 55 -11.62 1.16 11.55
CA LEU A 55 -12.71 0.20 11.46
C LEU A 55 -12.16 -1.24 11.42
N PRO A 56 -12.76 -2.20 12.12
CA PRO A 56 -12.41 -3.60 11.98
C PRO A 56 -12.89 -4.13 10.62
N THR A 57 -12.22 -5.17 10.11
CA THR A 57 -12.63 -5.90 8.91
C THR A 57 -13.16 -7.30 9.26
N GLU A 58 -13.56 -8.05 8.23
CA GLU A 58 -13.94 -9.47 8.35
C GLU A 58 -12.75 -10.39 8.72
N ILE A 59 -11.50 -9.90 8.51
CA ILE A 59 -10.27 -10.62 8.85
C ILE A 59 -9.82 -10.23 10.25
N ASP A 60 -9.64 -11.21 11.12
CA ASP A 60 -9.08 -10.97 12.45
C ASP A 60 -7.71 -10.26 12.35
N LYS A 61 -7.46 -9.31 13.26
CA LYS A 61 -6.22 -8.51 13.33
C LYS A 61 -5.96 -7.60 12.11
N LEU A 62 -6.96 -7.37 11.25
CA LEU A 62 -6.92 -6.39 10.18
C LEU A 62 -7.92 -5.26 10.44
N TRP A 63 -7.42 -4.05 10.51
CA TRP A 63 -8.20 -2.82 10.60
C TRP A 63 -7.95 -1.93 9.39
N VAL A 64 -8.89 -1.06 9.08
CA VAL A 64 -8.79 -0.08 8.00
C VAL A 64 -9.04 1.32 8.54
N LEU A 65 -8.17 2.26 8.20
CA LEU A 65 -8.45 3.69 8.23
C LEU A 65 -8.99 4.05 6.84
N PRO A 66 -10.31 4.29 6.71
CA PRO A 66 -10.94 4.36 5.42
C PRO A 66 -10.70 5.69 4.71
N SER A 67 -10.76 5.65 3.38
CA SER A 67 -10.81 6.81 2.49
C SER A 67 -12.19 7.04 1.93
N ASP A 68 -12.42 8.28 1.52
CA ASP A 68 -13.55 8.67 0.68
C ASP A 68 -13.12 9.75 -0.34
N LYS A 69 -14.05 10.13 -1.23
CA LYS A 69 -13.77 11.13 -2.27
C LYS A 69 -13.50 12.54 -1.73
N ASN A 70 -13.84 12.84 -0.47
CA ASN A 70 -13.52 14.14 0.13
C ASN A 70 -12.00 14.26 0.35
N LEU A 71 -11.27 13.13 0.43
CA LEU A 71 -9.81 13.12 0.55
C LEU A 71 -9.12 13.84 -0.63
N ALA A 72 -9.76 13.93 -1.81
CA ALA A 72 -9.26 14.78 -2.88
C ALA A 72 -9.22 16.28 -2.49
N GLY A 73 -10.11 16.73 -1.62
CA GLY A 73 -10.08 18.08 -1.05
C GLY A 73 -8.86 18.34 -0.18
N ALA A 74 -8.40 17.32 0.54
CA ALA A 74 -7.20 17.43 1.37
C ALA A 74 -5.94 17.78 0.55
N GLU A 75 -5.86 17.41 -0.73
CA GLU A 75 -4.75 17.81 -1.60
C GLU A 75 -4.64 19.34 -1.77
N VAL A 76 -5.75 20.03 -1.70
CA VAL A 76 -5.78 21.50 -1.78
C VAL A 76 -5.62 22.13 -0.40
N GLU A 77 -6.37 21.63 0.58
CA GLU A 77 -6.44 22.22 1.92
C GLU A 77 -5.13 22.06 2.70
N LEU A 78 -4.43 20.93 2.55
CA LEU A 78 -3.13 20.71 3.19
C LEU A 78 -2.04 21.66 2.69
N VAL A 79 -2.13 22.17 1.45
CA VAL A 79 -1.10 23.08 0.88
C VAL A 79 -0.91 24.33 1.73
N GLU A 80 -1.96 24.80 2.37
CA GLU A 80 -1.94 26.00 3.21
C GLU A 80 -1.44 25.73 4.64
N THR A 81 -1.23 24.48 5.02
CA THR A 81 -0.78 24.12 6.38
C THR A 81 0.74 24.13 6.51
N GLU A 82 1.25 24.57 7.67
CA GLU A 82 2.68 24.73 7.93
C GLU A 82 3.45 23.40 7.84
N ASP A 83 2.84 22.29 8.27
CA ASP A 83 3.42 20.94 8.30
C ASP A 83 2.79 19.98 7.27
N ARG A 84 2.35 20.52 6.15
CA ARG A 84 1.58 19.82 5.09
C ARG A 84 2.12 18.43 4.68
N ASN A 85 3.44 18.26 4.70
CA ASN A 85 4.09 17.01 4.29
C ASN A 85 4.20 15.98 5.42
N ARG A 86 3.87 16.34 6.67
CA ARG A 86 4.00 15.50 7.88
C ARG A 86 2.67 15.26 8.59
N ALA A 87 1.57 15.70 8.00
CA ALA A 87 0.24 15.60 8.61
C ALA A 87 -0.11 14.13 8.91
N LEU A 88 0.05 13.23 7.94
CA LEU A 88 -0.23 11.80 8.13
C LEU A 88 0.73 11.17 9.16
N LYS A 89 2.01 11.53 9.14
CA LYS A 89 2.97 11.02 10.13
C LYS A 89 2.52 11.33 11.55
N LYS A 90 2.17 12.58 11.83
CA LYS A 90 1.68 12.99 13.16
C LYS A 90 0.46 12.20 13.61
N LEU A 91 -0.48 11.94 12.69
CA LEU A 91 -1.68 11.16 12.99
C LEU A 91 -1.36 9.71 13.31
N LEU A 92 -0.40 9.10 12.61
CA LEU A 92 -0.06 7.70 12.78
C LEU A 92 0.87 7.47 14.00
N ASP A 93 1.69 8.44 14.38
CA ASP A 93 2.58 8.36 15.56
C ASP A 93 1.78 8.06 16.85
N ASP A 94 0.53 8.55 16.96
CA ASP A 94 -0.35 8.31 18.12
C ASP A 94 -0.86 6.87 18.26
N ILE A 95 -0.82 6.10 17.18
CA ILE A 95 -1.41 4.75 17.14
C ILE A 95 -0.44 3.66 16.67
N ARG A 96 0.78 4.02 16.24
CA ARG A 96 1.71 3.05 15.64
C ARG A 96 2.08 1.89 16.56
N GLU A 97 2.15 2.10 17.86
CA GLU A 97 2.50 1.07 18.85
C GLU A 97 1.46 -0.04 19.00
N TYR A 98 0.22 0.17 18.53
CA TYR A 98 -0.85 -0.83 18.60
C TYR A 98 -0.76 -1.87 17.48
N PHE A 99 0.03 -1.60 16.43
CA PHE A 99 0.12 -2.42 15.22
C PHE A 99 1.54 -2.92 14.98
N HIS A 100 1.65 -4.13 14.43
CA HIS A 100 2.93 -4.66 13.96
C HIS A 100 3.29 -4.08 12.57
N TYR A 101 2.27 -3.81 11.75
CA TYR A 101 2.40 -3.20 10.43
C TYR A 101 1.33 -2.15 10.20
N ILE A 102 1.73 -1.01 9.66
CA ILE A 102 0.83 0.00 9.10
C ILE A 102 1.13 0.06 7.60
N ILE A 103 0.19 -0.42 6.78
CA ILE A 103 0.30 -0.39 5.31
C ILE A 103 -0.44 0.85 4.80
N ILE A 104 0.28 1.77 4.18
CA ILE A 104 -0.29 2.98 3.59
C ILE A 104 -0.46 2.74 2.08
N ASP A 105 -1.69 2.69 1.61
CA ASP A 105 -2.04 2.55 0.18
C ASP A 105 -2.17 3.94 -0.44
N CYS A 106 -1.20 4.32 -1.27
CA CYS A 106 -1.08 5.65 -1.84
C CYS A 106 -1.66 5.73 -3.26
N PRO A 107 -2.17 6.89 -3.69
CA PRO A 107 -2.55 7.10 -5.09
C PRO A 107 -1.32 6.98 -6.02
N PRO A 108 -1.54 6.71 -7.32
CA PRO A 108 -0.44 6.54 -8.28
C PRO A 108 0.30 7.83 -8.61
N SER A 109 -0.28 8.98 -8.26
CA SER A 109 0.35 10.30 -8.46
C SER A 109 1.30 10.66 -7.33
N LEU A 110 2.37 11.40 -7.62
CA LEU A 110 3.27 11.96 -6.61
C LEU A 110 2.71 13.29 -6.05
N GLY A 111 1.45 13.27 -5.61
CA GLY A 111 0.79 14.40 -4.95
C GLY A 111 1.12 14.49 -3.45
N ILE A 112 0.50 15.46 -2.78
CA ILE A 112 0.74 15.72 -1.35
C ILE A 112 0.35 14.51 -0.47
N LEU A 113 -0.65 13.71 -0.86
CA LEU A 113 -1.04 12.49 -0.14
C LEU A 113 0.06 11.43 -0.20
N THR A 114 0.65 11.19 -1.39
CA THR A 114 1.77 10.26 -1.55
C THR A 114 3.01 10.75 -0.80
N VAL A 115 3.32 12.05 -0.85
CA VAL A 115 4.42 12.64 -0.06
C VAL A 115 4.18 12.44 1.44
N ASN A 116 2.96 12.61 1.94
CA ASN A 116 2.61 12.31 3.32
C ASN A 116 2.79 10.84 3.68
N GLY A 117 2.38 9.92 2.80
CA GLY A 117 2.59 8.49 2.97
C GLY A 117 4.08 8.14 3.09
N LEU A 118 4.91 8.62 2.16
CA LEU A 118 6.35 8.39 2.15
C LEU A 118 7.08 9.05 3.33
N THR A 119 6.57 10.19 3.81
CA THR A 119 7.13 10.88 5.00
C THR A 119 6.78 10.14 6.30
N ALA A 120 5.64 9.46 6.35
CA ALA A 120 5.19 8.68 7.49
C ALA A 120 5.78 7.26 7.54
N ALA A 121 6.19 6.71 6.41
CA ALA A 121 6.63 5.33 6.28
C ALA A 121 8.08 5.11 6.79
N ASP A 122 8.36 3.92 7.29
CA ASP A 122 9.69 3.42 7.61
C ASP A 122 10.35 2.80 6.36
N SER A 123 9.55 2.10 5.54
CA SER A 123 10.00 1.47 4.30
C SER A 123 8.96 1.59 3.17
N LEU A 124 9.42 1.43 1.93
CA LEU A 124 8.61 1.48 0.72
C LEU A 124 8.68 0.16 -0.03
N LEU A 125 7.54 -0.51 -0.16
CA LEU A 125 7.34 -1.62 -1.10
C LEU A 125 6.88 -1.07 -2.45
N VAL A 126 7.62 -1.38 -3.53
CA VAL A 126 7.36 -0.86 -4.88
C VAL A 126 6.77 -1.97 -5.75
N PRO A 127 5.46 -1.97 -6.04
CA PRO A 127 4.88 -2.89 -7.01
C PRO A 127 5.24 -2.45 -8.44
N ILE A 128 5.79 -3.38 -9.22
CA ILE A 128 6.23 -3.16 -10.60
C ILE A 128 5.49 -4.12 -11.52
N GLN A 129 4.76 -3.60 -12.49
CA GLN A 129 4.22 -4.43 -13.56
C GLN A 129 5.33 -4.85 -14.52
N CYS A 130 5.35 -6.15 -14.90
CA CYS A 130 6.36 -6.69 -15.82
C CYS A 130 6.05 -6.29 -17.27
N GLU A 131 6.14 -4.98 -17.56
CA GLU A 131 5.88 -4.35 -18.86
C GLU A 131 7.11 -3.56 -19.35
N TYR A 132 7.11 -3.16 -20.62
CA TYR A 132 8.29 -2.61 -21.32
C TYR A 132 8.98 -1.44 -20.60
N TYR A 133 8.22 -0.51 -20.03
CA TYR A 133 8.78 0.68 -19.35
C TYR A 133 9.12 0.48 -17.86
N ALA A 134 9.15 -0.75 -17.37
CA ALA A 134 9.32 -1.03 -15.95
C ALA A 134 10.66 -0.50 -15.39
N LEU A 135 11.77 -0.71 -16.09
CA LEU A 135 13.11 -0.26 -15.67
C LEU A 135 13.22 1.28 -15.62
N GLU A 136 12.70 1.96 -16.65
CA GLU A 136 12.68 3.42 -16.71
C GLU A 136 11.87 4.00 -15.55
N GLY A 137 10.66 3.48 -15.31
CA GLY A 137 9.80 3.92 -14.22
C GLY A 137 10.41 3.72 -12.82
N VAL A 138 11.13 2.61 -12.61
CA VAL A 138 11.84 2.39 -11.33
C VAL A 138 12.99 3.39 -11.14
N THR A 139 13.74 3.69 -12.20
CA THR A 139 14.84 4.66 -12.15
C THR A 139 14.32 6.06 -11.79
N GLU A 140 13.27 6.53 -12.44
CA GLU A 140 12.62 7.82 -12.13
C GLU A 140 12.08 7.88 -10.70
N LEU A 141 11.50 6.77 -10.23
CA LEU A 141 11.04 6.65 -8.86
C LEU A 141 12.20 6.80 -7.87
N PHE A 142 13.32 6.13 -8.10
CA PHE A 142 14.48 6.20 -7.20
C PHE A 142 15.10 7.60 -7.15
N ASP A 143 15.15 8.32 -8.25
CA ASP A 143 15.60 9.72 -8.29
C ASP A 143 14.67 10.62 -7.45
N THR A 144 13.38 10.37 -7.53
CA THR A 144 12.38 11.08 -6.73
C THR A 144 12.50 10.76 -5.24
N LEU A 145 12.66 9.48 -4.90
CA LEU A 145 12.86 9.03 -3.52
C LEU A 145 14.15 9.59 -2.92
N ALA A 146 15.23 9.70 -3.70
CA ALA A 146 16.47 10.29 -3.23
C ALA A 146 16.31 11.76 -2.79
N ARG A 147 15.47 12.53 -3.51
CA ARG A 147 15.11 13.90 -3.12
C ARG A 147 14.25 13.94 -1.86
N LEU A 148 13.20 13.12 -1.81
CA LEU A 148 12.29 13.05 -0.67
C LEU A 148 13.02 12.62 0.61
N ARG A 149 13.88 11.60 0.54
CA ARG A 149 14.69 11.15 1.67
C ARG A 149 15.54 12.26 2.25
N ARG A 150 16.20 13.03 1.38
CA ARG A 150 17.09 14.11 1.80
C ARG A 150 16.35 15.24 2.53
N GLU A 151 15.10 15.55 2.12
CA GLU A 151 14.37 16.71 2.60
C GLU A 151 13.35 16.39 3.70
N LEU A 152 12.69 15.22 3.63
CA LEU A 152 11.52 14.92 4.46
C LEU A 152 11.68 13.69 5.36
N ASN A 153 12.26 12.60 4.85
CA ASN A 153 12.39 11.34 5.59
C ASN A 153 13.72 10.63 5.31
N PRO A 154 14.82 11.04 5.97
CA PRO A 154 16.14 10.43 5.75
C PRO A 154 16.22 8.94 6.10
N SER A 155 15.33 8.44 6.95
CA SER A 155 15.30 7.04 7.40
C SER A 155 14.52 6.12 6.48
N LEU A 156 13.79 6.64 5.48
CA LEU A 156 13.00 5.83 4.56
C LEU A 156 13.89 4.84 3.81
N THR A 157 13.59 3.56 3.89
CA THR A 157 14.29 2.49 3.16
C THR A 157 13.42 1.93 2.03
N ILE A 158 14.03 1.13 1.14
CA ILE A 158 13.29 0.32 0.18
C ILE A 158 13.10 -1.06 0.80
N GLU A 159 11.85 -1.46 1.02
CA GLU A 159 11.49 -2.80 1.47
C GLU A 159 11.75 -3.85 0.41
N GLY A 160 11.39 -3.52 -0.83
CA GLY A 160 11.62 -4.37 -1.98
C GLY A 160 10.85 -3.92 -3.21
N LEU A 161 11.31 -4.44 -4.36
CA LEU A 161 10.66 -4.31 -5.66
C LEU A 161 9.82 -5.57 -5.88
N LEU A 162 8.50 -5.43 -5.89
CA LEU A 162 7.57 -6.54 -6.05
C LEU A 162 7.12 -6.65 -7.50
N LEU A 163 7.51 -7.73 -8.18
CA LEU A 163 7.04 -8.02 -9.52
C LEU A 163 5.55 -8.39 -9.49
N THR A 164 4.73 -7.66 -10.26
CA THR A 164 3.29 -7.87 -10.32
C THR A 164 2.81 -8.06 -11.75
N MET A 165 1.58 -8.56 -11.94
CA MET A 165 0.99 -8.86 -13.22
C MET A 165 1.89 -9.74 -14.10
N PHE A 166 2.74 -10.55 -13.46
CA PHE A 166 3.69 -11.44 -14.14
C PHE A 166 2.96 -12.53 -14.90
N ASP A 167 3.31 -12.69 -16.16
CA ASP A 167 2.78 -13.76 -17.00
C ASP A 167 3.95 -14.59 -17.61
N GLU A 168 4.19 -15.76 -17.04
CA GLU A 168 5.26 -16.68 -17.42
C GLU A 168 5.14 -17.18 -18.89
N ARG A 169 3.97 -16.99 -19.52
CA ARG A 169 3.74 -17.37 -20.92
C ARG A 169 4.27 -16.34 -21.92
N THR A 170 4.65 -15.16 -21.46
CA THR A 170 5.12 -14.07 -22.32
C THR A 170 6.62 -13.85 -22.16
N ASN A 171 7.32 -13.79 -23.28
CA ASN A 171 8.76 -13.50 -23.31
C ASN A 171 9.06 -12.12 -22.71
N LEU A 172 8.16 -11.15 -22.90
CA LEU A 172 8.30 -9.80 -22.35
C LEU A 172 8.35 -9.82 -20.83
N SER A 173 7.37 -10.44 -20.16
CA SER A 173 7.36 -10.52 -18.69
C SER A 173 8.61 -11.20 -18.14
N MET A 174 9.06 -12.28 -18.78
CA MET A 174 10.28 -12.98 -18.38
C MET A 174 11.54 -12.12 -18.55
N ALA A 175 11.65 -11.42 -19.69
CA ALA A 175 12.78 -10.53 -19.95
C ALA A 175 12.83 -9.38 -18.94
N VAL A 176 11.71 -8.68 -18.72
CA VAL A 176 11.61 -7.57 -17.74
C VAL A 176 11.96 -8.04 -16.33
N ALA A 177 11.41 -9.19 -15.90
CA ALA A 177 11.72 -9.75 -14.59
C ALA A 177 13.20 -10.10 -14.44
N LYS A 178 13.84 -10.63 -15.49
CA LYS A 178 15.27 -10.91 -15.52
C LYS A 178 16.09 -9.63 -15.43
N ASP A 179 15.79 -8.65 -16.27
CA ASP A 179 16.51 -7.36 -16.32
C ASP A 179 16.42 -6.62 -14.98
N LEU A 180 15.25 -6.61 -14.32
CA LEU A 180 15.09 -6.04 -12.99
C LEU A 180 15.94 -6.76 -11.94
N ARG A 181 15.97 -8.11 -11.96
CA ARG A 181 16.81 -8.88 -11.04
C ARG A 181 18.30 -8.70 -11.31
N ASP A 182 18.72 -8.64 -12.56
CA ASP A 182 20.12 -8.41 -12.94
C ASP A 182 20.60 -7.01 -12.52
N PHE A 183 19.72 -6.00 -12.55
CA PHE A 183 20.07 -4.63 -12.23
C PHE A 183 19.96 -4.30 -10.73
N TYR A 184 18.87 -4.73 -10.07
CA TYR A 184 18.56 -4.38 -8.67
C TYR A 184 18.92 -5.49 -7.67
N GLY A 185 19.25 -6.70 -8.14
CA GLY A 185 19.71 -7.81 -7.32
C GLY A 185 18.75 -8.18 -6.20
N SER A 186 19.25 -8.18 -4.97
CA SER A 186 18.49 -8.55 -3.76
C SER A 186 17.39 -7.57 -3.37
N GLN A 187 17.28 -6.40 -4.02
CA GLN A 187 16.15 -5.51 -3.80
C GLN A 187 14.87 -6.03 -4.48
N VAL A 188 14.97 -6.91 -5.46
CA VAL A 188 13.80 -7.55 -6.08
C VAL A 188 13.39 -8.74 -5.23
N LEU A 189 12.17 -8.70 -4.71
CA LEU A 189 11.61 -9.78 -3.88
C LEU A 189 11.56 -11.11 -4.62
N GLU A 190 11.70 -12.21 -3.91
CA GLU A 190 11.59 -13.55 -4.47
C GLU A 190 10.15 -13.83 -4.92
N THR A 191 9.18 -13.39 -4.11
CA THR A 191 7.76 -13.53 -4.42
C THR A 191 7.36 -12.69 -5.62
N VAL A 192 6.58 -13.29 -6.50
CA VAL A 192 6.02 -12.65 -7.71
C VAL A 192 4.49 -12.78 -7.67
N ILE A 193 3.79 -11.69 -7.97
CA ILE A 193 2.32 -11.70 -8.07
C ILE A 193 1.93 -11.96 -9.54
N PRO A 194 1.31 -13.10 -9.85
CA PRO A 194 0.95 -13.45 -11.22
C PRO A 194 -0.24 -12.62 -11.73
N ARG A 195 -0.35 -12.47 -13.04
CA ARG A 195 -1.59 -12.04 -13.68
C ARG A 195 -2.68 -13.08 -13.38
N ASN A 196 -3.72 -12.70 -12.66
CA ASN A 196 -4.75 -13.61 -12.18
C ASN A 196 -6.13 -12.94 -12.21
N VAL A 197 -7.10 -13.58 -12.89
CA VAL A 197 -8.47 -13.06 -13.01
C VAL A 197 -9.14 -12.93 -11.67
N ARG A 198 -8.92 -13.87 -10.74
CA ARG A 198 -9.50 -13.84 -9.39
C ARG A 198 -9.05 -12.62 -8.58
N LEU A 199 -7.78 -12.17 -8.77
CA LEU A 199 -7.29 -10.93 -8.16
C LEU A 199 -8.02 -9.69 -8.69
N ALA A 200 -8.40 -9.70 -9.96
CA ALA A 200 -9.16 -8.59 -10.57
C ALA A 200 -10.66 -8.61 -10.16
N GLU A 201 -11.23 -9.79 -9.93
CA GLU A 201 -12.64 -9.95 -9.54
C GLU A 201 -12.87 -9.64 -8.06
N ALA A 202 -11.98 -10.08 -7.15
CA ALA A 202 -12.14 -10.00 -5.71
C ALA A 202 -12.57 -8.60 -5.18
N PRO A 203 -11.99 -7.48 -5.66
CA PRO A 203 -12.40 -6.14 -5.22
C PRO A 203 -13.86 -5.80 -5.52
N SER A 204 -14.44 -6.33 -6.62
CA SER A 204 -15.84 -6.09 -6.97
C SER A 204 -16.82 -6.75 -5.98
N PHE A 205 -16.34 -7.73 -5.20
CA PHE A 205 -17.08 -8.38 -4.12
C PHE A 205 -16.75 -7.79 -2.73
N GLY A 206 -15.94 -6.74 -2.68
CA GLY A 206 -15.50 -6.14 -1.41
C GLY A 206 -14.63 -7.08 -0.57
N LYS A 207 -13.84 -7.97 -1.18
CA LYS A 207 -13.07 -8.99 -0.47
C LYS A 207 -11.61 -9.01 -0.90
N PRO A 208 -10.67 -9.12 0.04
CA PRO A 208 -9.33 -9.55 -0.27
C PRO A 208 -9.32 -10.94 -0.91
N ILE A 209 -8.31 -11.24 -1.72
CA ILE A 209 -8.22 -12.51 -2.47
C ILE A 209 -8.32 -13.76 -1.58
N ILE A 210 -7.76 -13.70 -0.38
CA ILE A 210 -7.78 -14.82 0.58
C ILE A 210 -9.18 -15.16 1.10
N LEU A 211 -10.11 -14.18 1.13
CA LEU A 211 -11.52 -14.40 1.45
C LEU A 211 -12.35 -14.74 0.19
N TYR A 212 -11.94 -14.26 -0.97
CA TYR A 212 -12.65 -14.48 -2.23
C TYR A 212 -12.38 -15.87 -2.82
N ASP A 213 -11.07 -16.21 -2.94
CA ASP A 213 -10.62 -17.52 -3.45
C ASP A 213 -9.26 -17.87 -2.84
N ALA A 214 -9.29 -18.48 -1.65
CA ALA A 214 -8.09 -18.85 -0.88
C ALA A 214 -7.17 -19.86 -1.59
N ARG A 215 -7.68 -20.58 -2.60
CA ARG A 215 -6.92 -21.58 -3.37
C ARG A 215 -6.38 -21.05 -4.69
N SER A 216 -6.62 -19.79 -4.99
CA SER A 216 -6.09 -19.19 -6.21
C SER A 216 -4.58 -18.96 -6.10
N ARG A 217 -3.88 -19.02 -7.23
CA ARG A 217 -2.45 -18.65 -7.31
C ARG A 217 -2.20 -17.23 -6.76
N GLY A 218 -3.17 -16.32 -6.92
CA GLY A 218 -3.08 -14.97 -6.38
C GLY A 218 -3.08 -14.95 -4.85
N ALA A 219 -3.93 -15.75 -4.21
CA ALA A 219 -3.95 -15.88 -2.75
C ALA A 219 -2.66 -16.48 -2.22
N GLU A 220 -2.19 -17.57 -2.82
CA GLU A 220 -0.92 -18.21 -2.47
C GLU A 220 0.26 -17.24 -2.56
N SER A 221 0.35 -16.45 -3.65
CA SER A 221 1.43 -15.48 -3.83
C SER A 221 1.38 -14.35 -2.79
N TYR A 222 0.21 -13.82 -2.43
CA TYR A 222 0.13 -12.81 -1.37
C TYR A 222 0.43 -13.37 0.02
N MET A 223 0.13 -14.64 0.28
CA MET A 223 0.54 -15.32 1.52
C MET A 223 2.05 -15.53 1.58
N GLN A 224 2.68 -15.90 0.44
CA GLN A 224 4.13 -16.00 0.33
C GLN A 224 4.80 -14.63 0.56
N LEU A 225 4.29 -13.57 -0.08
CA LEU A 225 4.77 -12.20 0.11
C LEU A 225 4.70 -11.79 1.59
N ALA A 226 3.59 -12.09 2.27
CA ALA A 226 3.45 -11.77 3.69
C ALA A 226 4.52 -12.48 4.54
N LYS A 227 4.79 -13.75 4.27
CA LYS A 227 5.84 -14.51 4.96
C LYS A 227 7.25 -14.00 4.65
N GLU A 228 7.52 -13.65 3.39
CA GLU A 228 8.79 -13.06 2.97
C GLU A 228 9.07 -11.78 3.74
N LEU A 229 8.12 -10.84 3.79
CA LEU A 229 8.28 -9.57 4.52
C LEU A 229 8.39 -9.77 6.05
N ILE A 230 7.70 -10.75 6.63
CA ILE A 230 7.84 -11.08 8.06
C ILE A 230 9.26 -11.59 8.39
N ASN A 231 9.90 -12.27 7.46
CA ASN A 231 11.24 -12.84 7.65
C ASN A 231 12.38 -11.87 7.33
N HIS A 232 12.10 -10.78 6.59
CA HIS A 232 13.07 -9.71 6.29
C HIS A 232 13.22 -8.70 7.43
N GLY A 233 12.20 -8.52 8.26
CA GLY A 233 12.20 -7.61 9.42
C GLY A 233 12.44 -8.36 10.72
#